data_c8b049036e7e020be794777c88a8c48f
#
_entry.id   c8b049036e7e020be794777c88a8c48f
#
_cell.length_a   1.000
_cell.length_b   1.000
_cell.length_c   1.000
_cell.angle_alpha   90.00
_cell.angle_beta   90.00
_cell.angle_gamma   90.00
#
_symmetry.space_group_name_H-M   'P 1'
#
loop_
_entity.id
_entity.type
_entity.pdbx_description
1 polymer ?
#
loop_
_entity_poly.entity_id
_entity_poly.type
_entity_poly.pdbx_seq_one_letter_code
_entity_poly.pdbx_strand_id
1 'polypeptide(L)'
;MTTQTFKDLNREDTISHRCGVTMNDSADARVIAEVMEEKPGIEILRYPAMIRLDTEGKMIFDMEEISEAIGREFTAYDFEVVMSTHYGRMVMIDENKVIVFGDQDEALQYEE
;
A
#
# COMPACT_ATOMS: atom_id res chain seq x y z
N MET A 1 23.32 16.79 -20.51
CA MET A 1 22.71 16.73 -19.97
C MET A 1 22.40 17.32 -19.46
N THR A 2 22.06 17.24 -19.37
CA THR A 2 21.63 17.53 -18.77
C THR A 2 20.96 17.46 -18.00
N THR A 3 21.41 18.16 -17.52
CA THR A 3 20.61 18.16 -16.44
C THR A 3 19.25 18.16 -16.74
N GLN A 4 18.89 18.89 -17.63
CA GLN A 4 17.57 18.87 -18.12
C GLN A 4 17.25 17.51 -18.64
N THR A 5 18.17 17.01 -19.37
CA THR A 5 18.05 15.68 -19.84
C THR A 5 17.95 14.72 -18.71
N PHE A 6 18.72 14.97 -17.70
CA PHE A 6 18.67 14.13 -16.52
C PHE A 6 17.29 14.15 -15.90
N LYS A 7 16.68 15.30 -15.82
CA LYS A 7 15.37 15.37 -15.27
C LYS A 7 14.34 14.64 -16.09
N ASP A 8 14.41 14.80 -17.37
CA ASP A 8 13.47 14.10 -18.22
C ASP A 8 13.67 12.63 -18.16
N LEU A 9 14.90 12.23 -18.15
CA LEU A 9 15.21 10.85 -18.05
C LEU A 9 14.68 10.26 -16.78
N ASN A 10 14.92 10.95 -15.71
CA ASN A 10 14.42 10.48 -14.44
C ASN A 10 12.94 10.37 -14.44
N ARG A 11 12.26 11.33 -14.98
CA ARG A 11 10.84 11.28 -14.97
C ARG A 11 10.32 10.10 -15.73
N GLU A 12 10.91 9.84 -16.88
CA GLU A 12 10.46 8.72 -17.66
C GLU A 12 10.89 7.41 -17.09
N ASP A 13 12.14 7.34 -16.70
CA ASP A 13 12.67 6.08 -16.22
C ASP A 13 12.19 5.77 -14.83
N THR A 14 11.91 6.79 -14.04
CA THR A 14 11.52 6.55 -12.68
C THR A 14 10.05 6.67 -12.45
N ILE A 15 9.30 7.04 -13.46
CA ILE A 15 7.86 6.92 -13.29
C ILE A 15 7.59 5.49 -13.01
N SER A 16 7.02 5.27 -11.89
CA SER A 16 6.80 3.93 -11.41
C SER A 16 5.32 3.74 -11.22
N HIS A 17 4.84 2.59 -11.61
CA HIS A 17 3.46 2.25 -11.32
C HIS A 17 3.40 1.40 -10.05
N ARG A 18 4.45 1.47 -9.26
CA ARG A 18 4.51 0.70 -8.03
C ARG A 18 3.97 1.52 -6.88
N CYS A 19 3.50 0.83 -5.89
CA CYS A 19 3.03 1.45 -4.65
C CYS A 19 3.41 0.54 -3.50
N GLY A 20 3.33 1.09 -2.30
CA GLY A 20 3.72 0.30 -1.16
C GLY A 20 3.29 0.90 0.15
N VAL A 21 3.28 0.07 1.16
CA VAL A 21 2.90 0.44 2.51
C VAL A 21 3.94 -0.13 3.46
N THR A 22 4.35 0.68 4.43
CA THR A 22 5.23 0.24 5.48
C THR A 22 4.45 0.27 6.79
N MET A 23 4.46 -0.85 7.49
CA MET A 23 3.75 -0.98 8.76
C MET A 23 4.76 -1.18 9.87
N ASN A 24 4.45 -0.63 11.04
CA ASN A 24 5.23 -0.94 12.22
C ASN A 24 4.95 -2.39 12.61
N ASP A 25 6.00 -3.07 13.05
CA ASP A 25 5.84 -4.47 13.40
C ASP A 25 4.92 -4.59 14.61
N SER A 26 3.93 -5.42 14.48
CA SER A 26 2.93 -5.65 15.52
C SER A 26 2.20 -6.93 15.16
N ALA A 27 1.41 -7.43 16.11
CA ALA A 27 0.62 -8.62 15.83
C ALA A 27 -0.34 -8.37 14.67
N ASP A 28 -0.98 -7.19 14.68
CA ASP A 28 -1.91 -6.87 13.60
C ASP A 28 -1.19 -6.75 12.26
N ALA A 29 -0.02 -6.11 12.25
CA ALA A 29 0.73 -5.95 11.01
C ALA A 29 1.12 -7.29 10.43
N ARG A 30 1.48 -8.23 11.29
CA ARG A 30 1.86 -9.55 10.79
C ARG A 30 0.70 -10.27 10.16
N VAL A 31 -0.48 -10.14 10.74
CA VAL A 31 -1.66 -10.76 10.16
C VAL A 31 -2.02 -10.11 8.83
N ILE A 32 -1.94 -8.79 8.77
CA ILE A 32 -2.19 -8.08 7.52
C ILE A 32 -1.22 -8.56 6.44
N ALA A 33 0.05 -8.71 6.80
CA ALA A 33 1.04 -9.19 5.85
C ALA A 33 0.69 -10.59 5.36
N GLU A 34 0.22 -11.45 6.25
CA GLU A 34 -0.15 -12.80 5.85
C GLU A 34 -1.33 -12.80 4.89
N VAL A 35 -2.31 -11.95 5.14
CA VAL A 35 -3.45 -11.83 4.25
C VAL A 35 -2.99 -11.37 2.88
N MET A 36 -2.12 -10.36 2.85
CA MET A 36 -1.70 -9.79 1.59
C MET A 36 -0.71 -10.69 0.85
N GLU A 37 0.00 -11.52 1.58
CA GLU A 37 0.98 -12.41 0.96
C GLU A 37 0.33 -13.36 -0.02
N GLU A 38 -0.93 -13.67 0.19
CA GLU A 38 -1.65 -14.57 -0.68
C GLU A 38 -2.15 -13.90 -1.96
N LYS A 39 -2.03 -12.59 -2.06
CA LYS A 39 -2.47 -11.88 -3.25
C LYS A 39 -1.35 -11.90 -4.27
N PRO A 40 -1.69 -12.07 -5.55
CA PRO A 40 -0.64 -12.12 -6.56
C PRO A 40 0.08 -10.79 -6.69
N GLY A 41 1.38 -10.86 -6.88
CA GLY A 41 2.17 -9.66 -7.15
C GLY A 41 2.60 -8.86 -5.94
N ILE A 42 2.17 -9.22 -4.75
CA ILE A 42 2.55 -8.49 -3.55
C ILE A 42 3.89 -9.02 -3.04
N GLU A 43 4.84 -8.12 -2.86
CA GLU A 43 6.14 -8.46 -2.29
C GLU A 43 6.15 -8.03 -0.84
N ILE A 44 6.63 -8.88 0.03
CA ILE A 44 6.68 -8.59 1.44
C ILE A 44 8.11 -8.63 1.91
N LEU A 45 8.55 -7.54 2.54
CA LEU A 45 9.88 -7.42 3.09
C LEU A 45 9.75 -7.24 4.59
N ARG A 46 10.39 -8.11 5.35
CA ARG A 46 10.28 -8.08 6.80
C ARG A 46 11.61 -7.60 7.38
N TYR A 47 11.51 -6.55 8.18
CA TYR A 47 12.65 -5.97 8.86
C TYR A 47 12.41 -6.09 10.35
N PRO A 48 13.42 -5.85 11.18
CA PRO A 48 13.23 -6.01 12.63
C PRO A 48 12.10 -5.19 13.22
N ALA A 49 11.90 -3.97 12.72
CA ALA A 49 10.89 -3.12 13.33
C ALA A 49 9.75 -2.77 12.40
N MET A 50 9.74 -3.32 11.20
CA MET A 50 8.71 -2.93 10.25
C MET A 50 8.51 -4.01 9.21
N ILE A 51 7.35 -3.98 8.57
CA ILE A 51 7.00 -4.85 7.47
C ILE A 51 6.61 -3.99 6.31
N ARG A 52 7.16 -4.28 5.14
CA ARG A 52 6.91 -3.46 3.98
C ARG A 52 6.25 -4.31 2.89
N LEU A 53 5.21 -3.76 2.30
CA LEU A 53 4.48 -4.40 1.21
C LEU A 53 4.62 -3.54 -0.03
N ASP A 54 5.02 -4.15 -1.14
CA ASP A 54 5.19 -3.43 -2.40
C ASP A 54 4.51 -4.21 -3.50
N THR A 55 4.00 -3.49 -4.49
CA THR A 55 3.43 -4.13 -5.66
C THR A 55 3.43 -3.18 -6.83
N GLU A 56 3.22 -3.74 -8.00
CA GLU A 56 2.98 -2.94 -9.19
C GLU A 56 1.48 -2.82 -9.37
N GLY A 57 1.03 -1.64 -9.81
CA GLY A 57 -0.37 -1.44 -10.05
C GLY A 57 -1.09 -0.90 -8.85
N LYS A 58 -1.73 -1.74 -8.12
CA LYS A 58 -2.44 -1.28 -6.94
C LYS A 58 -2.53 -2.38 -5.91
N MET A 59 -2.81 -1.98 -4.70
CA MET A 59 -2.90 -2.87 -3.55
C MET A 59 -4.20 -2.56 -2.85
N ILE A 60 -5.02 -3.58 -2.64
CA ILE A 60 -6.32 -3.39 -2.04
C ILE A 60 -6.33 -4.08 -0.68
N PHE A 61 -6.63 -3.29 0.34
CA PHE A 61 -6.76 -3.81 1.69
C PHE A 61 -8.24 -3.85 2.02
N ASP A 62 -8.79 -5.05 2.11
CA ASP A 62 -10.20 -5.26 2.43
C ASP A 62 -10.30 -5.45 3.93
N MET A 63 -10.91 -4.48 4.60
CA MET A 63 -10.94 -4.52 6.06
C MET A 63 -11.79 -5.67 6.59
N GLU A 64 -12.76 -6.11 5.82
CA GLU A 64 -13.55 -7.24 6.24
C GLU A 64 -12.70 -8.51 6.28
N GLU A 65 -11.93 -8.70 5.22
CA GLU A 65 -11.03 -9.85 5.16
C GLU A 65 -10.01 -9.79 6.27
N ILE A 66 -9.46 -8.61 6.51
CA ILE A 66 -8.46 -8.44 7.54
C ILE A 66 -9.06 -8.64 8.93
N SER A 67 -10.28 -8.15 9.12
CA SER A 67 -10.96 -8.33 10.39
C SER A 67 -11.13 -9.80 10.70
N GLU A 68 -11.51 -10.57 9.71
CA GLU A 68 -11.68 -12.00 9.93
C GLU A 68 -10.36 -12.67 10.32
N ALA A 69 -9.29 -12.26 9.65
CA ALA A 69 -8.00 -12.85 9.93
C ALA A 69 -7.47 -12.46 11.31
N ILE A 70 -7.71 -11.21 11.71
CA ILE A 70 -7.26 -10.73 13.00
C ILE A 70 -8.13 -11.28 14.13
N GLY A 71 -9.42 -11.49 13.84
CA GLY A 71 -10.31 -12.02 14.85
C GLY A 71 -11.11 -10.96 15.58
N ARG A 72 -11.14 -9.75 15.07
CA ARG A 72 -11.96 -8.68 15.63
C ARG A 72 -12.17 -7.62 14.56
N GLU A 73 -13.07 -6.71 14.83
CA GLU A 73 -13.33 -5.64 13.88
C GLU A 73 -12.08 -4.79 13.68
N PHE A 74 -11.75 -4.53 12.44
CA PHE A 74 -10.56 -3.77 12.08
C PHE A 74 -10.98 -2.86 10.92
N THR A 75 -10.91 -1.55 11.14
CA THR A 75 -11.39 -0.60 10.13
C THR A 75 -10.22 0.07 9.45
N ALA A 76 -10.53 0.89 8.45
CA ALA A 76 -9.50 1.66 7.76
C ALA A 76 -8.79 2.60 8.73
N TYR A 77 -9.49 3.06 9.75
CA TYR A 77 -8.87 3.92 10.75
C TYR A 77 -7.86 3.14 11.59
N ASP A 78 -8.18 1.91 11.91
CA ASP A 78 -7.22 1.05 12.60
C ASP A 78 -6.00 0.81 11.72
N PHE A 79 -6.24 0.65 10.43
CA PHE A 79 -5.15 0.44 9.50
C PHE A 79 -4.20 1.64 9.48
N GLU A 80 -4.75 2.84 9.56
CA GLU A 80 -3.92 4.03 9.57
C GLU A 80 -2.98 4.05 10.76
N VAL A 81 -3.43 3.52 11.88
CA VAL A 81 -2.58 3.48 13.06
C VAL A 81 -1.42 2.51 12.89
N VAL A 82 -1.68 1.39 12.23
CA VAL A 82 -0.65 0.38 12.02
C VAL A 82 0.34 0.83 10.95
N MET A 83 -0.12 1.58 9.99
CA MET A 83 0.70 2.01 8.87
C MET A 83 1.63 3.13 9.31
N SER A 84 2.90 3.00 8.96
CA SER A 84 3.89 4.02 9.25
C SER A 84 3.96 5.02 8.12
N THR A 85 4.04 4.52 6.89
CA THR A 85 4.12 5.39 5.73
C THR A 85 3.70 4.60 4.50
N HIS A 86 3.52 5.31 3.41
CA HIS A 86 3.18 4.67 2.15
C HIS A 86 3.72 5.51 1.02
N TYR A 87 3.84 4.91 -0.15
CA TYR A 87 4.09 5.66 -1.36
C TYR A 87 3.08 5.21 -2.39
N GLY A 88 2.78 6.11 -3.32
CA GLY A 88 1.67 5.94 -4.22
C GLY A 88 0.49 6.71 -3.67
N ARG A 89 -0.62 6.63 -4.35
CA ARG A 89 -1.81 7.39 -3.95
C ARG A 89 -2.73 6.49 -3.14
N MET A 90 -3.08 6.92 -1.96
CA MET A 90 -3.96 6.13 -1.10
C MET A 90 -5.36 6.71 -1.11
N VAL A 91 -6.33 5.84 -1.29
CA VAL A 91 -7.74 6.22 -1.28
C VAL A 91 -8.46 5.33 -0.29
N MET A 92 -9.21 5.94 0.59
CA MET A 92 -9.98 5.20 1.57
C MET A 92 -11.43 5.21 1.13
N ILE A 93 -11.98 4.03 0.91
CA ILE A 93 -13.37 3.91 0.50
C ILE A 93 -14.16 3.49 1.72
N ASP A 94 -14.81 4.47 2.34
CA ASP A 94 -15.50 4.40 3.62
C ASP A 94 -14.61 3.68 4.63
N GLU A 95 -15.15 2.87 5.51
CA GLU A 95 -14.36 2.22 6.56
C GLU A 95 -13.91 0.84 6.19
N ASN A 96 -14.27 0.40 4.98
CA ASN A 96 -14.12 -1.00 4.65
C ASN A 96 -12.98 -1.31 3.71
N LYS A 97 -12.44 -0.32 3.03
CA LYS A 97 -11.47 -0.63 2.00
C LYS A 97 -10.47 0.50 1.84
N VAL A 98 -9.21 0.15 1.78
CA VAL A 98 -8.14 1.08 1.49
C VAL A 98 -7.44 0.60 0.24
N ILE A 99 -7.27 1.47 -0.73
CA ILE A 99 -6.59 1.13 -1.97
C ILE A 99 -5.40 2.05 -2.14
N VAL A 100 -4.24 1.48 -2.42
CA VAL A 100 -3.05 2.25 -2.71
C VAL A 100 -2.73 2.03 -4.18
N PHE A 101 -2.62 3.12 -4.91
CA PHE A 101 -2.42 3.08 -6.35
C PHE A 101 -1.02 3.54 -6.71
N GLY A 102 -0.39 2.82 -7.63
CA GLY A 102 0.82 3.32 -8.25
C GLY A 102 0.52 4.29 -9.37
N ASP A 103 -0.68 4.23 -9.91
CA ASP A 103 -1.10 5.06 -11.01
C ASP A 103 -2.06 6.13 -10.51
N GLN A 104 -1.64 7.39 -10.56
CA GLN A 104 -2.47 8.47 -10.04
C GLN A 104 -3.73 8.68 -10.85
N ASP A 105 -3.65 8.43 -12.15
CA ASP A 105 -4.84 8.60 -12.97
C ASP A 105 -5.93 7.64 -12.57
N GLU A 106 -5.55 6.42 -12.26
CA GLU A 106 -6.54 5.46 -11.81
C GLU A 106 -7.13 5.88 -10.47
N ALA A 107 -6.29 6.39 -9.59
CA ALA A 107 -6.75 6.81 -8.28
C ALA A 107 -7.74 7.96 -8.37
N LEU A 108 -7.56 8.84 -9.33
CA LEU A 108 -8.43 10.00 -9.44
C LEU A 108 -9.87 9.60 -9.73
N GLN A 109 -10.08 8.43 -10.27
CA GLN A 109 -11.44 7.98 -10.53
C GLN A 109 -12.23 7.74 -9.26
N TYR A 110 -11.54 7.64 -8.14
CA TYR A 110 -12.18 7.37 -6.86
C TYR A 110 -12.31 8.59 -5.99
N GLU A 111 -11.93 9.75 -6.48
CA GLU A 111 -11.87 10.93 -5.64
C GLU A 111 -12.99 11.91 -5.92
N GLU A 112 -13.97 11.47 -6.64
CA GLU A 112 -15.07 12.35 -6.92
C GLU A 112 -15.95 12.55 -5.75
#